data_b6efa182634fcbb282900f01cf2d4972
#
_entry.id   b6efa182634fcbb282900f01cf2d4972
#
_cell.length_a   1.000
_cell.length_b   1.000
_cell.length_c   1.000
_cell.angle_alpha   90.00
_cell.angle_beta   90.00
_cell.angle_gamma   90.00
#
_symmetry.space_group_name_H-M   'P 1'
#
loop_
_entity.id
_entity.type
_entity.pdbx_description
1 polymer ?
#
loop_
_entity_poly.entity_id
_entity_poly.type
_entity_poly.pdbx_seq_one_letter_code
_entity_poly.pdbx_strand_id
1 'polypeptide(L)'
;LENIMSYKVGIVGGGFVGGAMYENFKGVFDVHVWDTNESKRTIKTFDSFVDWADIIFVCVPTPMKESGECDTSIVESVIEDIAKIDRRKYVVIKSTVTPGTTEQLAESHRMIIGFNPEFLTEANAFNDFRTQPLIVIGADDAGLATVMTQLYYEFNAKVDGRAHVIQRTTKEAELFKYLANCFLATKVIFANEFKKLCDKINVDYGRLAEIAVLDKRLGHTHWRVPGPDGQYGFGGSCFPKDTSALLHFADENDITLWLLTEATYINDDVRGGLFNRLSVVSENMENEE
;
A
#
# COMPACT_ATOMS: atom_id res chain seq x y z
N LEU A 1 -4.19 -21.15 31.07
CA LEU A 1 -4.34 -21.25 29.61
C LEU A 1 -5.75 -20.78 29.27
N GLU A 2 -5.93 -19.46 29.16
CA GLU A 2 -7.20 -18.88 28.74
C GLU A 2 -7.49 -19.32 27.30
N ASN A 3 -8.77 -19.62 27.03
CA ASN A 3 -9.27 -19.95 25.70
C ASN A 3 -8.87 -18.84 24.73
N ILE A 4 -7.84 -19.06 23.94
CA ILE A 4 -7.50 -18.22 22.79
C ILE A 4 -8.70 -18.37 21.84
N MET A 5 -9.49 -17.32 21.69
CA MET A 5 -10.56 -17.30 20.69
C MET A 5 -9.88 -17.35 19.31
N SER A 6 -9.92 -18.51 18.67
CA SER A 6 -9.41 -18.68 17.31
C SER A 6 -10.38 -17.98 16.36
N TYR A 7 -10.04 -16.78 15.90
CA TYR A 7 -10.82 -16.08 14.89
C TYR A 7 -10.80 -16.82 13.55
N LYS A 8 -11.96 -16.89 12.92
CA LYS A 8 -12.12 -17.34 11.53
C LYS A 8 -11.90 -16.16 10.61
N VAL A 9 -10.76 -16.14 9.93
CA VAL A 9 -10.33 -15.02 9.10
C VAL A 9 -10.67 -15.29 7.64
N GLY A 10 -11.56 -14.48 7.08
CA GLY A 10 -11.86 -14.47 5.65
C GLY A 10 -10.96 -13.48 4.91
N ILE A 11 -10.51 -13.85 3.70
CA ILE A 11 -9.76 -12.96 2.80
C ILE A 11 -10.46 -12.93 1.44
N VAL A 12 -10.93 -11.77 1.00
CA VAL A 12 -11.45 -11.57 -0.34
C VAL A 12 -10.34 -11.00 -1.22
N GLY A 13 -9.98 -11.74 -2.28
CA GLY A 13 -8.87 -11.44 -3.18
C GLY A 13 -7.60 -12.19 -2.79
N GLY A 14 -7.27 -13.25 -3.53
CA GLY A 14 -6.05 -14.08 -3.38
C GLY A 14 -4.90 -13.58 -4.29
N GLY A 15 -4.80 -12.26 -4.47
CA GLY A 15 -3.72 -11.60 -5.21
C GLY A 15 -2.43 -11.48 -4.40
N PHE A 16 -1.64 -10.51 -4.75
CA PHE A 16 -0.36 -10.20 -4.09
C PHE A 16 -0.50 -10.00 -2.57
N VAL A 17 -1.38 -9.09 -2.13
CA VAL A 17 -1.59 -8.77 -0.71
C VAL A 17 -2.31 -9.88 0.03
N GLY A 18 -3.47 -10.31 -0.49
CA GLY A 18 -4.27 -11.34 0.17
C GLY A 18 -3.59 -12.71 0.17
N GLY A 19 -2.81 -13.04 -0.87
CA GLY A 19 -2.01 -14.25 -0.90
C GLY A 19 -0.89 -14.24 0.14
N ALA A 20 -0.16 -13.14 0.29
CA ALA A 20 0.84 -12.99 1.34
C ALA A 20 0.23 -13.09 2.75
N MET A 21 -0.94 -12.48 2.96
CA MET A 21 -1.68 -12.57 4.20
C MET A 21 -2.12 -14.01 4.49
N TYR A 22 -2.71 -14.69 3.51
CA TYR A 22 -3.15 -16.08 3.65
C TYR A 22 -2.00 -17.01 4.06
N GLU A 23 -0.88 -16.95 3.33
CA GLU A 23 0.28 -17.79 3.61
C GLU A 23 0.87 -17.58 5.02
N ASN A 24 0.81 -16.36 5.52
CA ASN A 24 1.28 -16.03 6.87
C ASN A 24 0.25 -16.40 7.96
N PHE A 25 -1.03 -16.21 7.70
CA PHE A 25 -2.08 -16.41 8.70
C PHE A 25 -2.53 -17.87 8.86
N LYS A 26 -2.47 -18.68 7.80
CA LYS A 26 -2.94 -20.09 7.84
C LYS A 26 -2.22 -20.98 8.86
N GLY A 27 -1.04 -20.56 9.33
CA GLY A 27 -0.30 -21.23 10.39
C GLY A 27 -0.65 -20.77 11.81
N VAL A 28 -1.51 -19.76 11.93
CA VAL A 28 -1.88 -19.11 13.19
C VAL A 28 -3.39 -19.16 13.44
N PHE A 29 -4.18 -18.93 12.40
CA PHE A 29 -5.64 -18.84 12.46
C PHE A 29 -6.30 -19.85 11.52
N ASP A 30 -7.61 -20.04 11.69
CA ASP A 30 -8.45 -20.69 10.69
C ASP A 30 -8.73 -19.66 9.58
N VAL A 31 -8.25 -19.90 8.35
CA VAL A 31 -8.25 -18.89 7.27
C VAL A 31 -8.81 -19.46 5.99
N HIS A 32 -9.73 -18.74 5.38
CA HIS A 32 -10.24 -19.03 4.04
C HIS A 32 -10.07 -17.85 3.10
N VAL A 33 -9.83 -18.17 1.81
CA VAL A 33 -9.74 -17.21 0.71
C VAL A 33 -10.92 -17.39 -0.22
N TRP A 34 -11.54 -16.26 -0.58
CA TRP A 34 -12.44 -16.13 -1.72
C TRP A 34 -11.80 -15.28 -2.81
N ASP A 35 -11.83 -15.74 -4.06
CA ASP A 35 -11.31 -15.03 -5.23
C ASP A 35 -12.23 -15.29 -6.44
N THR A 36 -12.28 -14.37 -7.40
CA THR A 36 -12.99 -14.59 -8.67
C THR A 36 -12.34 -15.73 -9.47
N ASN A 37 -11.02 -15.91 -9.34
CA ASN A 37 -10.32 -17.07 -9.85
C ASN A 37 -10.52 -18.28 -8.91
N GLU A 38 -11.25 -19.29 -9.41
CA GLU A 38 -11.59 -20.49 -8.63
C GLU A 38 -10.38 -21.27 -8.11
N SER A 39 -9.26 -21.24 -8.81
CA SER A 39 -8.03 -21.93 -8.39
C SER A 39 -7.42 -21.38 -7.10
N LYS A 40 -7.79 -20.15 -6.72
CA LYS A 40 -7.33 -19.49 -5.49
C LYS A 40 -8.30 -19.62 -4.31
N ARG A 41 -9.50 -20.17 -4.54
CA ARG A 41 -10.50 -20.34 -3.50
C ARG A 41 -10.16 -21.50 -2.59
N THR A 42 -10.39 -21.32 -1.30
CA THR A 42 -10.35 -22.41 -0.30
C THR A 42 -11.73 -22.77 0.20
N ILE A 43 -12.78 -22.06 -0.25
CA ILE A 43 -14.19 -22.30 0.05
C ILE A 43 -15.04 -22.15 -1.22
N LYS A 44 -16.13 -22.90 -1.35
CA LYS A 44 -16.83 -23.08 -2.63
C LYS A 44 -17.68 -21.89 -3.07
N THR A 45 -18.43 -21.28 -2.14
CA THR A 45 -19.37 -20.20 -2.45
C THR A 45 -19.08 -18.98 -1.59
N PHE A 46 -19.44 -17.79 -2.12
CA PHE A 46 -19.26 -16.54 -1.38
C PHE A 46 -20.13 -16.49 -0.12
N ASP A 47 -21.37 -16.96 -0.20
CA ASP A 47 -22.27 -16.99 0.93
C ASP A 47 -21.71 -17.84 2.07
N SER A 48 -21.24 -19.06 1.76
CA SER A 48 -20.61 -19.94 2.78
C SER A 48 -19.35 -19.31 3.37
N PHE A 49 -18.60 -18.56 2.57
CA PHE A 49 -17.41 -17.84 3.02
C PHE A 49 -17.79 -16.72 4.00
N VAL A 50 -18.78 -15.89 3.66
CA VAL A 50 -19.24 -14.80 4.53
C VAL A 50 -19.85 -15.35 5.81
N ASP A 51 -20.71 -16.38 5.72
CA ASP A 51 -21.34 -17.01 6.90
C ASP A 51 -20.31 -17.57 7.86
N TRP A 52 -19.25 -18.19 7.32
CA TRP A 52 -18.21 -18.83 8.11
C TRP A 52 -17.26 -17.83 8.81
N ALA A 53 -16.89 -16.71 8.18
CA ALA A 53 -15.90 -15.78 8.68
C ALA A 53 -16.41 -14.97 9.89
N ASP A 54 -15.55 -14.71 10.88
CA ASP A 54 -15.79 -13.74 11.95
C ASP A 54 -15.35 -12.33 11.55
N ILE A 55 -14.22 -12.25 10.82
CA ILE A 55 -13.63 -11.02 10.26
C ILE A 55 -13.20 -11.26 8.82
N ILE A 56 -13.48 -10.31 7.93
CA ILE A 56 -13.21 -10.42 6.50
C ILE A 56 -12.28 -9.29 6.07
N PHE A 57 -11.12 -9.64 5.52
CA PHE A 57 -10.18 -8.70 4.90
C PHE A 57 -10.42 -8.60 3.40
N VAL A 58 -10.59 -7.38 2.90
CA VAL A 58 -10.81 -7.09 1.47
C VAL A 58 -9.49 -6.65 0.85
N CYS A 59 -8.92 -7.50 -0.02
CA CYS A 59 -7.62 -7.36 -0.66
C CYS A 59 -7.74 -7.37 -2.20
N VAL A 60 -8.71 -6.66 -2.72
CA VAL A 60 -9.01 -6.60 -4.16
C VAL A 60 -8.29 -5.45 -4.86
N PRO A 61 -8.10 -5.49 -6.19
CA PRO A 61 -7.47 -4.40 -6.92
C PRO A 61 -8.25 -3.07 -6.82
N THR A 62 -7.49 -1.96 -6.75
CA THR A 62 -7.99 -0.60 -6.88
C THR A 62 -7.16 0.11 -7.95
N PRO A 63 -7.48 -0.08 -9.23
CA PRO A 63 -6.70 0.47 -10.33
C PRO A 63 -6.84 2.00 -10.41
N MET A 64 -5.94 2.63 -11.14
CA MET A 64 -6.03 4.05 -11.46
C MET A 64 -6.96 4.24 -12.67
N LYS A 65 -7.92 5.15 -12.58
CA LYS A 65 -8.73 5.61 -13.71
C LYS A 65 -7.89 6.50 -14.64
N GLU A 66 -8.40 6.77 -15.85
CA GLU A 66 -7.74 7.72 -16.78
C GLU A 66 -7.62 9.14 -16.22
N SER A 67 -8.52 9.53 -15.32
CA SER A 67 -8.47 10.80 -14.58
C SER A 67 -7.34 10.87 -13.55
N GLY A 68 -6.71 9.75 -13.22
CA GLY A 68 -5.77 9.63 -12.10
C GLY A 68 -6.41 9.24 -10.76
N GLU A 69 -7.73 9.23 -10.69
CA GLU A 69 -8.50 8.82 -9.51
C GLU A 69 -8.30 7.34 -9.17
N CYS A 70 -8.39 7.00 -7.89
CA CYS A 70 -8.40 5.60 -7.44
C CYS A 70 -9.77 4.97 -7.72
N ASP A 71 -9.84 3.90 -8.50
CA ASP A 71 -11.09 3.16 -8.74
C ASP A 71 -11.39 2.21 -7.56
N THR A 72 -12.36 2.58 -6.75
CA THR A 72 -12.82 1.82 -5.58
C THR A 72 -13.99 0.89 -5.89
N SER A 73 -14.49 0.86 -7.12
CA SER A 73 -15.71 0.14 -7.51
C SER A 73 -15.72 -1.34 -7.15
N ILE A 74 -14.56 -2.02 -7.24
CA ILE A 74 -14.46 -3.43 -6.86
C ILE A 74 -14.58 -3.59 -5.33
N VAL A 75 -13.98 -2.69 -4.55
CA VAL A 75 -14.11 -2.69 -3.08
C VAL A 75 -15.57 -2.48 -2.69
N GLU A 76 -16.23 -1.48 -3.28
CA GLU A 76 -17.63 -1.16 -3.05
C GLU A 76 -18.56 -2.35 -3.35
N SER A 77 -18.36 -3.00 -4.50
CA SER A 77 -19.12 -4.19 -4.87
C SER A 77 -18.96 -5.33 -3.87
N VAL A 78 -17.72 -5.59 -3.40
CA VAL A 78 -17.48 -6.64 -2.41
C VAL A 78 -18.15 -6.31 -1.08
N ILE A 79 -18.08 -5.06 -0.61
CA ILE A 79 -18.75 -4.62 0.62
C ILE A 79 -20.28 -4.76 0.49
N GLU A 80 -20.84 -4.35 -0.65
CA GLU A 80 -22.27 -4.51 -0.93
C GLU A 80 -22.71 -5.98 -0.90
N ASP A 81 -21.92 -6.89 -1.48
CA ASP A 81 -22.24 -8.32 -1.52
C ASP A 81 -22.14 -8.95 -0.12
N ILE A 82 -21.14 -8.57 0.69
CA ILE A 82 -21.07 -8.99 2.11
C ILE A 82 -22.29 -8.46 2.86
N ALA A 83 -22.68 -7.20 2.67
CA ALA A 83 -23.82 -6.57 3.33
C ALA A 83 -25.16 -7.23 3.01
N LYS A 84 -25.32 -7.79 1.81
CA LYS A 84 -26.51 -8.55 1.41
C LYS A 84 -26.67 -9.86 2.19
N ILE A 85 -25.53 -10.46 2.59
CA ILE A 85 -25.48 -11.75 3.29
C ILE A 85 -25.57 -11.53 4.82
N ASP A 86 -24.61 -10.81 5.39
CA ASP A 86 -24.60 -10.50 6.85
C ASP A 86 -23.89 -9.16 7.15
N ARG A 87 -24.67 -8.15 7.52
CA ARG A 87 -24.17 -6.82 7.89
C ARG A 87 -23.46 -6.76 9.25
N ARG A 88 -23.50 -7.83 10.03
CA ARG A 88 -22.89 -7.88 11.38
C ARG A 88 -21.43 -8.31 11.33
N LYS A 89 -20.93 -8.70 10.15
CA LYS A 89 -19.52 -9.08 9.97
C LYS A 89 -18.61 -7.90 10.20
N TYR A 90 -17.49 -8.14 10.84
CA TYR A 90 -16.38 -7.20 10.80
C TYR A 90 -15.70 -7.28 9.44
N VAL A 91 -15.54 -6.15 8.80
CA VAL A 91 -14.87 -6.04 7.51
C VAL A 91 -13.68 -5.10 7.62
N VAL A 92 -12.57 -5.45 6.99
CA VAL A 92 -11.33 -4.66 7.00
C VAL A 92 -10.84 -4.49 5.57
N ILE A 93 -10.80 -3.26 5.09
CA ILE A 93 -10.26 -2.93 3.77
C ILE A 93 -8.73 -2.89 3.88
N LYS A 94 -8.03 -3.70 3.07
CA LYS A 94 -6.57 -3.63 2.88
C LYS A 94 -6.17 -3.01 1.55
N SER A 95 -7.09 -2.98 0.59
CA SER A 95 -6.90 -2.28 -0.67
C SER A 95 -6.69 -0.79 -0.43
N THR A 96 -5.80 -0.15 -1.18
CA THR A 96 -5.61 1.30 -1.08
C THR A 96 -6.85 2.02 -1.58
N VAL A 97 -7.45 2.85 -0.75
CA VAL A 97 -8.63 3.68 -1.06
C VAL A 97 -8.39 5.13 -0.65
N THR A 98 -9.11 6.07 -1.23
CA THR A 98 -9.00 7.50 -0.89
C THR A 98 -9.49 7.77 0.53
N PRO A 99 -8.90 8.77 1.25
CA PRO A 99 -9.28 9.08 2.62
C PRO A 99 -10.77 9.39 2.78
N GLY A 100 -11.44 8.69 3.70
CA GLY A 100 -12.87 8.79 3.95
C GLY A 100 -13.72 7.70 3.28
N THR A 101 -13.16 6.90 2.37
CA THR A 101 -13.89 5.81 1.70
C THR A 101 -14.42 4.77 2.69
N THR A 102 -13.61 4.34 3.66
CA THR A 102 -14.04 3.35 4.66
C THR A 102 -15.21 3.85 5.49
N GLU A 103 -15.16 5.09 5.95
CA GLU A 103 -16.22 5.75 6.72
C GLU A 103 -17.53 5.82 5.91
N GLN A 104 -17.44 6.28 4.65
CA GLN A 104 -18.58 6.36 3.74
C GLN A 104 -19.24 4.99 3.50
N LEU A 105 -18.44 3.95 3.27
CA LEU A 105 -18.95 2.58 3.06
C LEU A 105 -19.58 2.02 4.34
N ALA A 106 -18.98 2.27 5.51
CA ALA A 106 -19.53 1.85 6.80
C ALA A 106 -20.92 2.47 7.04
N GLU A 107 -21.07 3.77 6.81
CA GLU A 107 -22.35 4.47 6.93
C GLU A 107 -23.41 3.99 5.92
N SER A 108 -23.03 3.92 4.62
CA SER A 108 -23.94 3.56 3.54
C SER A 108 -24.51 2.17 3.69
N HIS A 109 -23.70 1.21 4.12
CA HIS A 109 -24.10 -0.19 4.30
C HIS A 109 -24.55 -0.53 5.73
N ARG A 110 -24.38 0.38 6.70
CA ARG A 110 -24.63 0.16 8.14
C ARG A 110 -23.85 -1.04 8.65
N MET A 111 -22.56 -1.07 8.35
CA MET A 111 -21.61 -2.12 8.73
C MET A 111 -20.49 -1.55 9.57
N ILE A 112 -19.81 -2.42 10.31
CA ILE A 112 -18.57 -2.09 11.01
C ILE A 112 -17.42 -2.42 10.05
N ILE A 113 -16.81 -1.36 9.48
CA ILE A 113 -15.71 -1.48 8.52
C ILE A 113 -14.50 -0.74 9.08
N GLY A 114 -13.33 -1.39 9.01
CA GLY A 114 -12.04 -0.79 9.32
C GLY A 114 -11.11 -0.77 8.11
N PHE A 115 -9.96 -0.17 8.30
CA PHE A 115 -8.91 -0.07 7.30
C PHE A 115 -7.58 -0.57 7.86
N ASN A 116 -6.83 -1.34 7.06
CA ASN A 116 -5.52 -1.83 7.46
C ASN A 116 -4.55 -1.75 6.26
N PRO A 117 -3.79 -0.65 6.13
CA PRO A 117 -2.86 -0.47 5.04
C PRO A 117 -1.80 -1.57 5.00
N GLU A 118 -1.27 -1.83 3.81
CA GLU A 118 -0.13 -2.69 3.57
C GLU A 118 1.07 -1.86 3.05
N PHE A 119 2.28 -2.35 3.29
CA PHE A 119 3.53 -1.72 2.86
C PHE A 119 4.47 -2.77 2.24
N LEU A 120 3.89 -3.71 1.49
CA LEU A 120 4.59 -4.86 0.92
C LEU A 120 5.23 -4.49 -0.41
N THR A 121 6.36 -5.12 -0.72
CA THR A 121 6.95 -5.10 -2.06
C THR A 121 6.54 -6.34 -2.84
N GLU A 122 6.28 -6.20 -4.14
CA GLU A 122 5.85 -7.33 -4.98
C GLU A 122 6.83 -8.50 -4.94
N ALA A 123 8.13 -8.19 -4.92
CA ALA A 123 9.18 -9.20 -4.95
C ALA A 123 9.32 -9.98 -3.63
N ASN A 124 8.83 -9.46 -2.50
CA ASN A 124 9.10 -10.05 -1.18
C ASN A 124 7.89 -10.06 -0.23
N ALA A 125 6.68 -10.01 -0.78
CA ALA A 125 5.43 -9.83 -0.05
C ALA A 125 5.26 -10.72 1.19
N PHE A 126 5.61 -12.01 1.07
CA PHE A 126 5.50 -12.96 2.17
C PHE A 126 6.37 -12.55 3.37
N ASN A 127 7.65 -12.24 3.11
CA ASN A 127 8.57 -11.85 4.18
C ASN A 127 8.25 -10.44 4.70
N ASP A 128 7.90 -9.51 3.80
CA ASP A 128 7.52 -8.14 4.18
C ASP A 128 6.31 -8.15 5.13
N PHE A 129 5.30 -9.00 4.84
CA PHE A 129 4.16 -9.18 5.74
C PHE A 129 4.58 -9.74 7.10
N ARG A 130 5.47 -10.74 7.09
CA ARG A 130 5.93 -11.44 8.29
C ARG A 130 6.81 -10.58 9.20
N THR A 131 7.62 -9.72 8.60
CA THR A 131 8.66 -8.93 9.30
C THR A 131 8.37 -7.43 9.33
N GLN A 132 7.16 -7.02 8.95
CA GLN A 132 6.77 -5.61 8.94
C GLN A 132 7.02 -4.96 10.31
N PRO A 133 7.63 -3.77 10.34
CA PRO A 133 7.94 -3.11 11.62
C PRO A 133 6.72 -2.39 12.21
N LEU A 134 5.69 -2.15 11.40
CA LEU A 134 4.52 -1.35 11.75
C LEU A 134 3.26 -1.99 11.19
N ILE A 135 2.24 -2.10 12.02
CA ILE A 135 0.88 -2.47 11.65
C ILE A 135 -0.05 -1.33 12.08
N VAL A 136 -0.71 -0.70 11.12
CA VAL A 136 -1.67 0.36 11.39
C VAL A 136 -3.08 -0.21 11.33
N ILE A 137 -3.84 -0.01 12.39
CA ILE A 137 -5.24 -0.39 12.49
C ILE A 137 -6.09 0.87 12.43
N GLY A 138 -6.80 1.07 11.35
CA GLY A 138 -7.83 2.10 11.21
C GLY A 138 -9.18 1.52 11.64
N ALA A 139 -9.71 1.93 12.79
CA ALA A 139 -10.99 1.46 13.27
C ALA A 139 -11.64 2.51 14.16
N ASP A 140 -12.86 2.92 13.79
CA ASP A 140 -13.67 3.87 14.57
C ASP A 140 -14.61 3.14 15.53
N ASP A 141 -14.83 1.83 15.33
CA ASP A 141 -15.53 0.94 16.25
C ASP A 141 -14.55 0.27 17.23
N ALA A 142 -14.83 0.37 18.53
CA ALA A 142 -13.96 -0.16 19.58
C ALA A 142 -13.90 -1.71 19.60
N GLY A 143 -14.97 -2.38 19.17
CA GLY A 143 -15.02 -3.85 19.05
C GLY A 143 -14.07 -4.33 17.96
N LEU A 144 -14.18 -3.76 16.77
CA LEU A 144 -13.30 -4.07 15.65
C LEU A 144 -11.85 -3.75 15.98
N ALA A 145 -11.58 -2.59 16.59
CA ALA A 145 -10.24 -2.20 17.01
C ALA A 145 -9.61 -3.24 17.96
N THR A 146 -10.41 -3.75 18.92
CA THR A 146 -9.97 -4.78 19.87
C THR A 146 -9.66 -6.08 19.15
N VAL A 147 -10.56 -6.56 18.28
CA VAL A 147 -10.40 -7.79 17.51
C VAL A 147 -9.14 -7.73 16.64
N MET A 148 -8.95 -6.65 15.88
CA MET A 148 -7.77 -6.47 15.04
C MET A 148 -6.47 -6.42 15.85
N THR A 149 -6.48 -5.73 16.99
CA THR A 149 -5.32 -5.62 17.87
C THR A 149 -4.93 -6.99 18.43
N GLN A 150 -5.88 -7.78 18.90
CA GLN A 150 -5.64 -9.14 19.40
C GLN A 150 -5.10 -10.04 18.29
N LEU A 151 -5.73 -10.02 17.10
CA LEU A 151 -5.31 -10.82 15.95
C LEU A 151 -3.83 -10.54 15.57
N TYR A 152 -3.42 -9.28 15.51
CA TYR A 152 -2.06 -8.95 15.17
C TYR A 152 -1.06 -9.20 16.31
N TYR A 153 -1.46 -9.12 17.58
CA TYR A 153 -0.59 -9.54 18.68
C TYR A 153 -0.40 -11.06 18.70
N GLU A 154 -1.44 -11.84 18.45
CA GLU A 154 -1.32 -13.30 18.34
C GLU A 154 -0.45 -13.71 17.15
N PHE A 155 -0.62 -13.05 16.00
CA PHE A 155 0.23 -13.25 14.84
C PHE A 155 1.71 -12.95 15.18
N ASN A 156 2.00 -11.76 15.73
CA ASN A 156 3.36 -11.39 16.13
C ASN A 156 3.98 -12.40 17.09
N ALA A 157 3.23 -12.85 18.09
CA ALA A 157 3.72 -13.84 19.06
C ALA A 157 4.07 -15.20 18.41
N LYS A 158 3.33 -15.60 17.38
CA LYS A 158 3.55 -16.88 16.67
C LYS A 158 4.71 -16.85 15.70
N VAL A 159 4.97 -15.68 15.07
CA VAL A 159 6.02 -15.55 14.05
C VAL A 159 7.31 -14.94 14.61
N ASP A 160 7.40 -14.74 15.95
CA ASP A 160 8.46 -13.95 16.60
C ASP A 160 8.59 -12.53 15.99
N GLY A 161 7.44 -11.97 15.59
CA GLY A 161 7.34 -10.65 15.00
C GLY A 161 7.47 -9.55 16.07
N ARG A 162 7.98 -8.39 15.64
CA ARG A 162 8.18 -7.22 16.51
C ARG A 162 7.46 -5.97 16.00
N ALA A 163 6.41 -6.15 15.19
CA ALA A 163 5.66 -5.04 14.67
C ALA A 163 5.02 -4.21 15.79
N HIS A 164 5.18 -2.89 15.70
CA HIS A 164 4.39 -1.96 16.50
C HIS A 164 2.97 -1.95 15.94
N VAL A 165 1.99 -2.33 16.77
CA VAL A 165 0.56 -2.25 16.40
C VAL A 165 0.03 -0.91 16.90
N ILE A 166 -0.41 -0.06 15.98
CA ILE A 166 -0.90 1.29 16.25
C ILE A 166 -2.33 1.42 15.76
N GLN A 167 -3.22 1.83 16.66
CA GLN A 167 -4.61 2.12 16.36
C GLN A 167 -4.80 3.60 16.02
N ARG A 168 -5.58 3.89 14.97
CA ARG A 168 -5.97 5.23 14.50
C ARG A 168 -7.42 5.19 14.01
N THR A 169 -7.98 6.34 13.66
CA THR A 169 -9.23 6.40 12.89
C THR A 169 -9.02 5.80 11.50
N THR A 170 -10.10 5.39 10.84
CA THR A 170 -10.04 4.87 9.46
C THR A 170 -9.41 5.88 8.52
N LYS A 171 -9.83 7.13 8.58
CA LYS A 171 -9.33 8.23 7.74
C LYS A 171 -7.84 8.52 7.94
N GLU A 172 -7.35 8.50 9.20
CA GLU A 172 -5.92 8.64 9.49
C GLU A 172 -5.10 7.50 8.91
N ALA A 173 -5.60 6.26 8.99
CA ALA A 173 -4.92 5.09 8.46
C ALA A 173 -4.89 5.08 6.91
N GLU A 174 -5.99 5.49 6.25
CA GLU A 174 -6.06 5.68 4.81
C GLU A 174 -5.06 6.75 4.35
N LEU A 175 -5.06 7.91 5.00
CA LEU A 175 -4.15 9.00 4.67
C LEU A 175 -2.70 8.62 4.91
N PHE A 176 -2.40 7.84 5.94
CA PHE A 176 -1.04 7.37 6.22
C PHE A 176 -0.49 6.48 5.10
N LYS A 177 -1.31 5.66 4.43
CA LYS A 177 -0.88 4.88 3.26
C LYS A 177 -0.35 5.81 2.16
N TYR A 178 -1.07 6.85 1.82
CA TYR A 178 -0.64 7.84 0.83
C TYR A 178 0.58 8.63 1.28
N LEU A 179 0.60 9.07 2.55
CA LEU A 179 1.76 9.79 3.10
C LEU A 179 3.03 8.98 2.92
N ALA A 180 3.01 7.68 3.27
CA ALA A 180 4.18 6.83 3.15
C ALA A 180 4.62 6.65 1.69
N ASN A 181 3.70 6.30 0.79
CA ASN A 181 4.03 6.02 -0.60
C ASN A 181 4.44 7.29 -1.37
N CYS A 182 3.74 8.41 -1.17
CA CYS A 182 4.08 9.68 -1.83
C CYS A 182 5.39 10.28 -1.30
N PHE A 183 5.68 10.14 0.00
CA PHE A 183 6.97 10.53 0.55
C PHE A 183 8.12 9.71 -0.07
N LEU A 184 7.95 8.39 -0.18
CA LEU A 184 8.96 7.52 -0.78
C LEU A 184 9.14 7.79 -2.29
N ALA A 185 8.06 8.05 -3.02
CA ALA A 185 8.12 8.47 -4.41
C ALA A 185 8.91 9.78 -4.59
N THR A 186 8.61 10.80 -3.78
CA THR A 186 9.35 12.08 -3.78
C THR A 186 10.83 11.86 -3.43
N LYS A 187 11.13 11.00 -2.47
CA LYS A 187 12.51 10.64 -2.10
C LYS A 187 13.27 10.00 -3.26
N VAL A 188 12.61 9.15 -4.06
CA VAL A 188 13.24 8.58 -5.27
C VAL A 188 13.63 9.68 -6.26
N ILE A 189 12.75 10.67 -6.48
CA ILE A 189 13.08 11.81 -7.38
C ILE A 189 14.25 12.61 -6.82
N PHE A 190 14.22 12.94 -5.53
CA PHE A 190 15.35 13.61 -4.87
C PHE A 190 16.68 12.85 -5.06
N ALA A 191 16.67 11.53 -4.88
CA ALA A 191 17.85 10.69 -5.09
C ALA A 191 18.34 10.73 -6.55
N ASN A 192 17.42 10.75 -7.51
CA ASN A 192 17.76 10.84 -8.94
C ASN A 192 18.40 12.20 -9.29
N GLU A 193 17.90 13.30 -8.75
CA GLU A 193 18.49 14.62 -8.94
C GLU A 193 19.90 14.71 -8.33
N PHE A 194 20.10 14.18 -7.12
CA PHE A 194 21.42 14.09 -6.51
C PHE A 194 22.39 13.22 -7.31
N LYS A 195 21.92 12.14 -7.92
CA LYS A 195 22.74 11.32 -8.82
C LYS A 195 23.26 12.15 -10.01
N LYS A 196 22.40 12.95 -10.65
CA LYS A 196 22.82 13.85 -11.74
C LYS A 196 23.86 14.87 -11.30
N LEU A 197 23.62 15.49 -10.12
CA LEU A 197 24.61 16.43 -9.55
C LEU A 197 25.95 15.75 -9.34
N CYS A 198 25.95 14.56 -8.73
CA CYS A 198 27.18 13.78 -8.49
C CYS A 198 27.92 13.47 -9.79
N ASP A 199 27.21 13.07 -10.84
CA ASP A 199 27.79 12.79 -12.15
C ASP A 199 28.45 14.04 -12.75
N LYS A 200 27.79 15.20 -12.68
CA LYS A 200 28.31 16.45 -13.20
C LYS A 200 29.58 16.93 -12.49
N ILE A 201 29.72 16.64 -11.19
CA ILE A 201 30.89 17.06 -10.39
C ILE A 201 31.89 15.92 -10.11
N ASN A 202 31.77 14.79 -10.84
CA ASN A 202 32.62 13.60 -10.70
C ASN A 202 32.68 13.02 -9.28
N VAL A 203 31.54 12.96 -8.60
CA VAL A 203 31.35 12.27 -7.31
C VAL A 203 30.64 10.93 -7.53
N ASP A 204 31.10 9.88 -6.88
CA ASP A 204 30.44 8.59 -6.92
C ASP A 204 29.18 8.63 -6.05
N TYR A 205 28.00 8.65 -6.70
CA TYR A 205 26.71 8.65 -6.02
C TYR A 205 26.48 7.37 -5.17
N GLY A 206 26.97 6.21 -5.62
CA GLY A 206 26.82 4.95 -4.87
C GLY A 206 27.44 5.04 -3.48
N ARG A 207 28.66 5.58 -3.40
CA ARG A 207 29.34 5.80 -2.14
C ARG A 207 28.64 6.85 -1.26
N LEU A 208 28.02 7.86 -1.86
CA LEU A 208 27.22 8.83 -1.12
C LEU A 208 25.93 8.19 -0.56
N ALA A 209 25.26 7.39 -1.37
CA ALA A 209 24.06 6.65 -0.94
C ALA A 209 24.36 5.66 0.20
N GLU A 210 25.53 4.99 0.21
CA GLU A 210 25.98 4.14 1.31
C GLU A 210 26.07 4.91 2.64
N ILE A 211 26.48 6.17 2.63
CA ILE A 211 26.49 7.03 3.81
C ILE A 211 25.06 7.42 4.20
N ALA A 212 24.22 7.78 3.21
CA ALA A 212 22.86 8.21 3.46
C ALA A 212 22.02 7.13 4.17
N VAL A 213 22.20 5.85 3.85
CA VAL A 213 21.48 4.75 4.50
C VAL A 213 21.87 4.53 5.95
N LEU A 214 23.02 5.03 6.40
CA LEU A 214 23.48 4.93 7.80
C LEU A 214 22.88 6.04 8.67
N ASP A 215 22.46 7.16 8.08
CA ASP A 215 21.78 8.23 8.83
C ASP A 215 20.29 7.87 9.02
N LYS A 216 19.92 7.52 10.25
CA LYS A 216 18.55 7.14 10.61
C LYS A 216 17.51 8.21 10.28
N ARG A 217 17.90 9.48 10.24
CA ARG A 217 17.01 10.62 9.87
C ARG A 217 16.59 10.54 8.42
N LEU A 218 17.42 9.96 7.55
CA LEU A 218 17.18 9.85 6.13
C LEU A 218 16.46 8.55 5.74
N GLY A 219 16.47 7.53 6.63
CA GLY A 219 15.93 6.20 6.36
C GLY A 219 16.77 5.41 5.36
N HIS A 220 16.69 4.10 5.43
CA HIS A 220 17.62 3.19 4.74
C HIS A 220 17.16 2.71 3.36
N THR A 221 15.96 3.07 2.91
CA THR A 221 15.40 2.62 1.63
C THR A 221 15.30 3.72 0.59
N HIS A 222 15.08 3.36 -0.69
CA HIS A 222 14.78 4.28 -1.81
C HIS A 222 15.91 5.26 -2.19
N TRP A 223 17.16 4.87 -1.92
CA TRP A 223 18.35 5.63 -2.34
C TRP A 223 19.00 5.10 -3.62
N ARG A 224 18.59 3.92 -4.08
CA ARG A 224 19.19 3.29 -5.25
C ARG A 224 18.79 4.01 -6.54
N VAL A 225 19.77 4.41 -7.35
CA VAL A 225 19.62 5.01 -8.69
C VAL A 225 20.62 4.35 -9.63
N PRO A 226 20.21 3.77 -10.77
CA PRO A 226 18.81 3.52 -11.17
C PRO A 226 18.08 2.59 -10.22
N GLY A 227 16.74 2.62 -10.28
CA GLY A 227 15.85 1.84 -9.42
C GLY A 227 16.00 0.32 -9.58
N PRO A 228 15.21 -0.47 -8.86
CA PRO A 228 15.24 -1.94 -8.97
C PRO A 228 14.90 -2.47 -10.37
N ASP A 229 14.10 -1.73 -11.13
CA ASP A 229 13.73 -2.00 -12.52
C ASP A 229 14.79 -1.58 -13.55
N GLY A 230 15.92 -1.04 -13.08
CA GLY A 230 17.00 -0.55 -13.92
C GLY A 230 16.75 0.84 -14.56
N GLN A 231 15.66 1.51 -14.19
CA GLN A 231 15.30 2.81 -14.72
C GLN A 231 15.47 3.93 -13.69
N TYR A 232 15.54 5.17 -14.18
CA TYR A 232 15.48 6.38 -13.37
C TYR A 232 14.04 6.66 -12.94
N GLY A 233 13.85 7.44 -11.87
CA GLY A 233 12.54 7.74 -11.33
C GLY A 233 11.89 6.56 -10.61
N PHE A 234 10.63 6.75 -10.21
CA PHE A 234 9.82 5.72 -9.58
C PHE A 234 8.84 5.09 -10.58
N GLY A 235 8.64 3.77 -10.43
CA GLY A 235 7.71 2.98 -11.23
C GLY A 235 7.00 1.93 -10.39
N GLY A 236 6.67 0.82 -11.04
CA GLY A 236 5.84 -0.23 -10.43
C GLY A 236 4.36 0.13 -10.40
N SER A 237 3.57 -0.70 -9.74
CA SER A 237 2.11 -0.55 -9.69
C SER A 237 1.61 0.42 -8.61
N CYS A 238 2.41 0.70 -7.57
CA CYS A 238 1.95 1.44 -6.39
C CYS A 238 2.24 2.94 -6.46
N PHE A 239 3.51 3.35 -6.64
CA PHE A 239 3.86 4.77 -6.54
C PHE A 239 3.17 5.66 -7.58
N PRO A 240 3.15 5.31 -8.89
CA PRO A 240 2.44 6.13 -9.86
C PRO A 240 0.95 6.25 -9.57
N LYS A 241 0.31 5.14 -9.19
CA LYS A 241 -1.11 5.10 -8.85
C LYS A 241 -1.41 5.94 -7.60
N ASP A 242 -0.64 5.77 -6.53
CA ASP A 242 -0.93 6.42 -5.25
C ASP A 242 -0.58 7.92 -5.27
N THR A 243 0.47 8.33 -6.00
CA THR A 243 0.78 9.77 -6.20
C THR A 243 -0.33 10.46 -6.99
N SER A 244 -0.81 9.82 -8.08
CA SER A 244 -1.89 10.35 -8.89
C SER A 244 -3.20 10.44 -8.10
N ALA A 245 -3.56 9.38 -7.37
CA ALA A 245 -4.77 9.35 -6.56
C ALA A 245 -4.77 10.42 -5.45
N LEU A 246 -3.62 10.65 -4.78
CA LEU A 246 -3.52 11.69 -3.77
C LEU A 246 -3.60 13.10 -4.37
N LEU A 247 -3.00 13.33 -5.54
CA LEU A 247 -3.09 14.61 -6.24
C LEU A 247 -4.54 14.90 -6.66
N HIS A 248 -5.24 13.91 -7.21
CA HIS A 248 -6.65 14.02 -7.57
C HIS A 248 -7.51 14.31 -6.33
N PHE A 249 -7.34 13.56 -5.25
CA PHE A 249 -8.05 13.79 -3.99
C PHE A 249 -7.77 15.18 -3.39
N ALA A 250 -6.55 15.67 -3.50
CA ALA A 250 -6.19 17.02 -3.02
C ALA A 250 -6.88 18.11 -3.84
N ASP A 251 -6.92 17.94 -5.17
CA ASP A 251 -7.61 18.87 -6.09
C ASP A 251 -9.12 18.94 -5.81
N GLU A 252 -9.78 17.80 -5.58
CA GLU A 252 -11.19 17.72 -5.17
C GLU A 252 -11.48 18.44 -3.83
N ASN A 253 -10.44 18.62 -2.99
CA ASN A 253 -10.53 19.33 -1.71
C ASN A 253 -9.93 20.74 -1.75
N ASP A 254 -9.73 21.32 -2.93
CA ASP A 254 -9.16 22.66 -3.14
C ASP A 254 -7.76 22.84 -2.53
N ILE A 255 -6.95 21.75 -2.48
CA ILE A 255 -5.59 21.74 -1.92
C ILE A 255 -4.58 21.45 -3.03
N THR A 256 -3.58 22.32 -3.19
CA THR A 256 -2.47 22.07 -4.12
C THR A 256 -1.25 21.52 -3.38
N LEU A 257 -0.84 20.31 -3.75
CA LEU A 257 0.36 19.65 -3.22
C LEU A 257 1.56 19.90 -4.15
N TRP A 258 2.09 21.12 -4.17
CA TRP A 258 3.13 21.59 -5.09
C TRP A 258 4.33 20.65 -5.21
N LEU A 259 4.89 20.22 -4.09
CA LEU A 259 6.07 19.34 -4.08
C LEU A 259 5.78 17.99 -4.73
N LEU A 260 4.61 17.40 -4.45
CA LEU A 260 4.24 16.11 -5.02
C LEU A 260 3.92 16.24 -6.52
N THR A 261 3.25 17.32 -6.92
CA THR A 261 3.00 17.64 -8.32
C THR A 261 4.31 17.73 -9.11
N GLU A 262 5.28 18.49 -8.60
CA GLU A 262 6.57 18.64 -9.26
C GLU A 262 7.35 17.31 -9.31
N ALA A 263 7.34 16.54 -8.20
CA ALA A 263 7.98 15.22 -8.17
C ALA A 263 7.38 14.26 -9.21
N THR A 264 6.05 14.29 -9.41
CA THR A 264 5.36 13.47 -10.40
C THR A 264 5.71 13.93 -11.81
N TYR A 265 5.72 15.23 -12.06
CA TYR A 265 6.13 15.81 -13.35
C TYR A 265 7.57 15.41 -13.72
N ILE A 266 8.52 15.57 -12.79
CA ILE A 266 9.92 15.16 -12.99
C ILE A 266 10.00 13.65 -13.25
N ASN A 267 9.20 12.83 -12.56
CA ASN A 267 9.16 11.40 -12.80
C ASN A 267 8.73 11.04 -14.22
N ASP A 268 7.68 11.69 -14.71
CA ASP A 268 7.17 11.45 -16.07
C ASP A 268 8.20 11.86 -17.12
N ASP A 269 8.87 12.98 -16.92
CA ASP A 269 9.97 13.45 -17.77
C ASP A 269 11.14 12.46 -17.79
N VAL A 270 11.59 12.02 -16.62
CA VAL A 270 12.70 11.06 -16.48
C VAL A 270 12.35 9.70 -17.11
N ARG A 271 11.11 9.21 -16.96
CA ARG A 271 10.66 7.94 -17.52
C ARG A 271 10.19 8.04 -18.96
N GLY A 272 9.64 9.18 -19.38
CA GLY A 272 9.19 9.44 -20.76
C GLY A 272 10.31 9.69 -21.76
N GLY A 273 11.55 9.83 -21.31
CA GLY A 273 12.72 10.01 -22.18
C GLY A 273 12.95 11.44 -22.65
N LEU A 274 12.22 12.45 -22.19
CA LEU A 274 12.52 13.87 -22.47
C LEU A 274 13.86 14.27 -21.85
N PHE A 275 14.15 13.80 -20.65
CA PHE A 275 15.39 14.09 -19.93
C PHE A 275 16.65 13.52 -20.62
N ASN A 276 16.52 12.36 -21.26
CA ASN A 276 17.58 11.78 -22.09
C ASN A 276 17.80 12.58 -23.39
N ARG A 277 16.77 13.27 -23.89
CA ARG A 277 16.91 14.12 -25.10
C ARG A 277 17.66 15.42 -24.84
N LEU A 278 17.48 16.02 -23.65
CA LEU A 278 18.19 17.24 -23.29
C LEU A 278 19.67 17.00 -22.97
N SER A 279 20.03 15.85 -22.37
CA SER A 279 21.44 15.50 -22.17
C SER A 279 22.16 15.20 -23.47
N VAL A 280 21.50 14.54 -24.42
CA VAL A 280 22.05 14.28 -25.78
C VAL A 280 22.21 15.57 -26.58
N VAL A 281 21.32 16.55 -26.42
CA VAL A 281 21.43 17.85 -27.08
C VAL A 281 22.59 18.66 -26.51
N SER A 282 22.85 18.64 -25.21
CA SER A 282 24.00 19.33 -24.60
C SER A 282 25.35 18.70 -25.01
N GLU A 283 25.45 17.38 -25.11
CA GLU A 283 26.64 16.68 -25.57
C GLU A 283 26.93 16.92 -27.05
N ASN A 284 25.90 17.09 -27.87
CA ASN A 284 26.08 17.39 -29.30
C ASN A 284 26.46 18.88 -29.57
N MET A 285 26.06 19.80 -28.69
CA MET A 285 26.45 21.21 -28.79
C MET A 285 27.90 21.48 -28.34
N GLU A 286 28.45 20.65 -27.43
CA GLU A 286 29.86 20.73 -26.99
C GLU A 286 30.85 20.08 -28.02
N ASN A 287 30.35 19.30 -28.96
CA ASN A 287 31.19 18.67 -30.01
C ASN A 287 31.18 19.41 -31.34
N GLU A 288 30.50 20.55 -31.44
CA GLU A 288 30.48 21.41 -32.63
C GLU A 288 31.26 22.75 -32.45
N GLU A 289 31.96 22.94 -31.32
CA GLU A 289 32.97 23.99 -31.11
C GLU A 289 34.41 23.39 -31.15
#